data_944966a258ed25bddc24b13adc2258e8
#
_entry.id   944966a258ed25bddc24b13adc2258e8
#
_cell.length_a   1.000
_cell.length_b   1.000
_cell.length_c   1.000
_cell.angle_alpha   90.00
_cell.angle_beta   90.00
_cell.angle_gamma   90.00
#
_symmetry.space_group_name_H-M   'P 1'
#
loop_
_entity.id
_entity.type
_entity.pdbx_description
1 polymer ?
#
loop_
_entity_poly.entity_id
_entity_poly.type
_entity_poly.pdbx_seq_one_letter_code
_entity_poly.pdbx_strand_id
1 'polypeptide(L)'
;MAQTPTALGRRGFLVGAGALGAGAVLTACTSNSSDDATPAASSGNVKAGGTDNDAKGKAITIGFSAPEADHGWIGAITANAKSQAGQYEDVTLDAVEGTNDVNQQISQVETLISKKVDIIVILPFDGKALTETGIKAMEAGIPVVNLDRVFDSPQAARSWIGGDNYGMGAAAGRYVAEQMKAKGVSNPVIAEVQGIAALPLTQERSQGFADSLKAAGFKVSNQVSAEFTVESGQQVTANLLQAAPKIDALWNHDDDQGVGVLAAIDEAGRDEFIMVGGAGSKNVMDAIKADDTVIKATVTYPPSMASSAIKLARLIAQGKGMSDLVEVDVPNSITLASAIVTKENVDDYLPTAFES
;
A
#
# COMPACT_ATOMS: atom_id res chain seq x y z
N MET A 1 45.68 52.26 10.07
CA MET A 1 46.74 51.54 9.34
C MET A 1 46.10 50.23 8.90
N ALA A 2 45.44 50.16 7.79
CA ALA A 2 45.93 49.81 6.44
C ALA A 2 46.79 48.51 6.50
N GLN A 3 46.37 47.41 5.97
CA GLN A 3 46.34 47.03 4.55
C GLN A 3 45.67 45.67 4.32
N THR A 4 44.76 45.62 3.40
CA THR A 4 44.38 44.53 2.51
C THR A 4 45.45 44.37 1.41
N PRO A 5 45.29 43.53 0.40
CA PRO A 5 45.06 42.09 0.21
C PRO A 5 46.13 41.50 -0.74
N THR A 6 46.02 40.24 -1.16
CA THR A 6 46.24 39.91 -2.59
C THR A 6 45.90 38.45 -2.91
N ALA A 7 45.09 38.30 -3.90
CA ALA A 7 44.87 37.11 -4.70
C ALA A 7 45.90 37.00 -5.81
N LEU A 8 46.30 35.77 -6.16
CA LEU A 8 46.97 35.42 -7.42
C LEU A 8 46.76 33.91 -7.56
N GLY A 9 46.16 33.36 -8.55
CA GLY A 9 46.31 33.69 -9.99
C GLY A 9 46.80 32.45 -10.70
N ARG A 10 45.95 31.92 -11.50
CA ARG A 10 46.05 30.83 -12.50
C ARG A 10 47.32 30.85 -13.36
N ARG A 11 47.58 29.66 -13.95
CA ARG A 11 48.36 29.33 -15.19
C ARG A 11 49.83 29.08 -14.95
N GLY A 12 50.31 27.94 -15.39
CA GLY A 12 50.43 27.33 -16.66
C GLY A 12 51.78 26.68 -16.78
N PHE A 13 51.88 25.74 -17.64
CA PHE A 13 52.91 25.32 -18.62
C PHE A 13 53.65 24.03 -18.29
N LEU A 14 53.31 22.99 -18.97
CA LEU A 14 53.70 22.43 -20.29
C LEU A 14 55.16 22.08 -20.47
N VAL A 15 55.36 20.81 -20.86
CA VAL A 15 56.29 20.24 -21.84
C VAL A 15 57.58 19.67 -21.32
N GLY A 16 57.70 18.36 -21.51
CA GLY A 16 58.97 17.64 -21.53
C GLY A 16 58.78 16.20 -21.97
N ALA A 17 59.06 15.93 -23.20
CA ALA A 17 58.85 14.70 -23.95
C ALA A 17 59.77 13.54 -23.52
N GLY A 18 59.28 12.31 -23.79
CA GLY A 18 60.21 11.19 -23.97
C GLY A 18 59.64 9.80 -23.70
N ALA A 19 59.03 9.24 -24.68
CA ALA A 19 59.23 7.94 -25.31
C ALA A 19 59.00 6.61 -24.57
N LEU A 20 58.08 5.84 -25.18
CA LEU A 20 58.06 4.39 -25.40
C LEU A 20 57.63 3.46 -24.25
N GLY A 21 56.47 2.86 -24.48
CA GLY A 21 56.18 1.57 -23.90
C GLY A 21 54.69 1.22 -23.82
N ALA A 22 54.18 0.56 -24.85
CA ALA A 22 53.06 -0.39 -24.87
C ALA A 22 51.69 0.05 -24.41
N GLY A 23 50.77 0.06 -25.33
CA GLY A 23 49.33 0.31 -25.18
C GLY A 23 48.59 -0.68 -24.26
N ALA A 24 47.73 -0.11 -23.48
CA ALA A 24 46.54 -0.82 -23.00
C ALA A 24 45.34 0.03 -23.37
N VAL A 25 44.68 -0.36 -24.41
CA VAL A 25 43.39 0.19 -24.85
C VAL A 25 42.33 -0.23 -23.83
N LEU A 26 41.82 0.72 -23.09
CA LEU A 26 40.61 0.55 -22.31
C LEU A 26 39.41 0.60 -23.27
N THR A 27 39.10 -0.53 -23.87
CA THR A 27 37.80 -0.72 -24.52
C THR A 27 36.81 -1.17 -23.44
N ALA A 28 35.99 -0.24 -23.02
CA ALA A 28 34.74 -0.57 -22.32
C ALA A 28 33.81 -1.19 -23.36
N CYS A 29 33.87 -2.52 -23.50
CA CYS A 29 32.87 -3.26 -24.26
C CYS A 29 31.85 -3.82 -23.29
N THR A 30 30.67 -3.23 -23.30
CA THR A 30 29.44 -3.91 -22.92
C THR A 30 29.19 -4.98 -23.97
N SER A 31 29.59 -6.21 -23.72
CA SER A 31 29.16 -7.38 -24.48
C SER A 31 28.62 -8.41 -23.52
N ASN A 32 27.32 -8.61 -23.62
CA ASN A 32 26.60 -9.72 -23.04
C ASN A 32 26.93 -10.96 -23.89
N SER A 33 27.82 -11.81 -23.43
CA SER A 33 28.02 -13.14 -23.98
C SER A 33 28.37 -14.11 -22.85
N SER A 34 27.52 -15.09 -22.70
CA SER A 34 27.71 -16.32 -21.94
C SER A 34 28.99 -17.02 -22.38
N ASP A 35 29.92 -17.29 -21.44
CA ASP A 35 30.60 -18.56 -21.28
C ASP A 35 31.68 -18.44 -20.17
N ASP A 36 31.73 -19.48 -19.37
CA ASP A 36 32.68 -19.89 -18.33
C ASP A 36 33.95 -19.04 -18.11
N ALA A 37 34.01 -18.34 -16.96
CA ALA A 37 35.26 -17.94 -16.36
C ALA A 37 35.13 -17.81 -14.82
N THR A 38 36.01 -18.52 -14.15
CA THR A 38 36.33 -18.48 -12.71
C THR A 38 36.31 -17.07 -12.12
N PRO A 39 35.74 -16.83 -10.91
CA PRO A 39 35.54 -15.50 -10.39
C PRO A 39 36.86 -14.87 -9.91
N ALA A 40 37.36 -13.92 -10.65
CA ALA A 40 38.25 -12.92 -10.11
C ALA A 40 37.39 -11.93 -9.31
N ALA A 41 37.84 -11.58 -8.09
CA ALA A 41 37.20 -10.60 -7.25
C ALA A 41 37.02 -9.27 -8.01
N SER A 42 35.81 -9.03 -8.51
CA SER A 42 35.41 -7.84 -9.24
C SER A 42 34.56 -6.97 -8.34
N SER A 43 35.00 -5.75 -8.17
CA SER A 43 34.21 -4.66 -7.63
C SER A 43 32.81 -4.59 -8.22
N GLY A 44 31.80 -4.96 -7.44
CA GLY A 44 30.56 -4.24 -7.38
C GLY A 44 29.51 -4.38 -8.46
N ASN A 45 29.56 -5.31 -9.40
CA ASN A 45 28.37 -5.66 -10.18
C ASN A 45 27.74 -6.91 -9.59
N VAL A 46 26.82 -6.72 -8.66
CA VAL A 46 25.92 -7.78 -8.24
C VAL A 46 25.07 -8.14 -9.46
N LYS A 47 25.31 -9.32 -10.02
CA LYS A 47 24.47 -9.87 -11.08
C LYS A 47 23.08 -10.02 -10.47
N ALA A 48 22.07 -9.32 -11.01
CA ALA A 48 20.69 -9.59 -10.65
C ALA A 48 20.51 -11.11 -10.70
N GLY A 49 20.01 -11.69 -9.65
CA GLY A 49 19.69 -13.12 -9.62
C GLY A 49 18.56 -13.38 -10.60
N GLY A 50 18.86 -13.38 -11.89
CA GLY A 50 17.93 -13.60 -13.00
C GLY A 50 17.41 -15.02 -12.98
N THR A 51 16.68 -15.38 -11.94
CA THR A 51 15.88 -16.59 -11.89
C THR A 51 14.49 -16.22 -12.32
N ASP A 52 13.97 -16.99 -13.26
CA ASP A 52 12.54 -16.99 -13.56
C ASP A 52 11.77 -17.21 -12.25
N ASN A 53 11.20 -16.12 -11.70
CA ASN A 53 10.50 -16.16 -10.42
C ASN A 53 9.22 -17.01 -10.48
N ASP A 54 8.72 -17.28 -11.69
CA ASP A 54 7.57 -18.15 -11.93
C ASP A 54 7.97 -19.63 -12.07
N ALA A 55 9.25 -19.92 -12.32
CA ALA A 55 9.72 -21.30 -12.38
C ALA A 55 9.48 -22.04 -11.07
N LYS A 56 9.03 -23.29 -11.18
CA LYS A 56 8.79 -24.20 -10.06
C LYS A 56 10.04 -24.31 -9.17
N GLY A 57 9.86 -24.06 -7.90
CA GLY A 57 10.90 -24.16 -6.88
C GLY A 57 10.68 -25.35 -5.94
N LYS A 58 11.31 -25.28 -4.76
CA LYS A 58 11.04 -26.21 -3.66
C LYS A 58 9.56 -26.10 -3.25
N ALA A 59 8.91 -27.23 -3.02
CA ALA A 59 7.57 -27.26 -2.45
C ALA A 59 7.56 -26.60 -1.06
N ILE A 60 6.61 -25.71 -0.84
CA ILE A 60 6.45 -24.95 0.42
C ILE A 60 5.00 -24.92 0.86
N THR A 61 4.80 -24.73 2.17
CA THR A 61 3.51 -24.44 2.76
C THR A 61 3.51 -22.99 3.27
N ILE A 62 2.57 -22.19 2.76
CA ILE A 62 2.32 -20.82 3.22
C ILE A 62 1.13 -20.86 4.17
N GLY A 63 1.32 -20.47 5.44
CA GLY A 63 0.24 -20.16 6.36
C GLY A 63 -0.39 -18.81 6.00
N PHE A 64 -1.70 -18.69 6.04
CA PHE A 64 -2.40 -17.43 5.77
C PHE A 64 -3.43 -17.15 6.87
N SER A 65 -3.37 -15.95 7.45
CA SER A 65 -4.31 -15.46 8.45
C SER A 65 -4.74 -14.04 8.13
N ALA A 66 -6.05 -13.79 8.17
CA ALA A 66 -6.68 -12.50 7.93
C ALA A 66 -7.93 -12.34 8.82
N PRO A 67 -8.48 -11.12 8.97
CA PRO A 67 -9.78 -10.90 9.58
C PRO A 67 -10.90 -11.64 8.85
N GLU A 68 -12.07 -11.72 9.49
CA GLU A 68 -13.29 -12.20 8.86
C GLU A 68 -13.67 -11.33 7.65
N ALA A 69 -14.13 -11.97 6.59
CA ALA A 69 -14.60 -11.28 5.39
C ALA A 69 -16.00 -10.67 5.60
N ASP A 70 -16.09 -9.68 6.48
CA ASP A 70 -17.30 -8.95 6.83
C ASP A 70 -17.64 -7.79 5.87
N HIS A 71 -16.71 -7.47 4.96
CA HIS A 71 -16.88 -6.50 3.88
C HIS A 71 -16.08 -6.90 2.64
N GLY A 72 -16.37 -6.27 1.49
CA GLY A 72 -15.85 -6.66 0.18
C GLY A 72 -14.33 -6.63 0.09
N TRP A 73 -13.68 -5.60 0.67
CA TRP A 73 -12.22 -5.48 0.63
C TRP A 73 -11.50 -6.64 1.32
N ILE A 74 -11.91 -7.05 2.53
CA ILE A 74 -11.32 -8.21 3.22
C ILE A 74 -11.65 -9.51 2.49
N GLY A 75 -12.87 -9.62 1.95
CA GLY A 75 -13.24 -10.74 1.07
C GLY A 75 -12.31 -10.86 -0.13
N ALA A 76 -12.03 -9.75 -0.80
CA ALA A 76 -11.11 -9.69 -1.93
C ALA A 76 -9.65 -10.00 -1.54
N ILE A 77 -9.17 -9.57 -0.36
CA ILE A 77 -7.86 -9.96 0.18
C ILE A 77 -7.73 -11.49 0.24
N THR A 78 -8.70 -12.14 0.88
CA THR A 78 -8.69 -13.60 1.04
C THR A 78 -8.80 -14.34 -0.29
N ALA A 79 -9.66 -13.86 -1.20
CA ALA A 79 -9.82 -14.42 -2.54
C ALA A 79 -8.54 -14.28 -3.38
N ASN A 80 -7.91 -13.11 -3.35
CA ASN A 80 -6.64 -12.84 -4.05
C ASN A 80 -5.50 -13.72 -3.53
N ALA A 81 -5.38 -13.91 -2.20
CA ALA A 81 -4.37 -14.79 -1.63
C ALA A 81 -4.56 -16.24 -2.09
N LYS A 82 -5.78 -16.77 -2.03
CA LYS A 82 -6.11 -18.13 -2.48
C LYS A 82 -5.88 -18.30 -3.98
N SER A 83 -6.35 -17.36 -4.79
CA SER A 83 -6.19 -17.38 -6.24
C SER A 83 -4.71 -17.38 -6.64
N GLN A 84 -3.90 -16.51 -6.02
CA GLN A 84 -2.49 -16.41 -6.33
C GLN A 84 -1.71 -17.67 -5.90
N ALA A 85 -1.99 -18.22 -4.73
CA ALA A 85 -1.37 -19.47 -4.29
C ALA A 85 -1.69 -20.62 -5.24
N GLY A 86 -2.93 -20.71 -5.72
CA GLY A 86 -3.38 -21.73 -6.66
C GLY A 86 -2.73 -21.67 -8.05
N GLN A 87 -2.03 -20.59 -8.39
CA GLN A 87 -1.27 -20.48 -9.64
C GLN A 87 0.09 -21.20 -9.59
N TYR A 88 0.55 -21.61 -8.40
CA TYR A 88 1.85 -22.23 -8.21
C TYR A 88 1.72 -23.70 -7.81
N GLU A 89 2.30 -24.60 -8.60
CA GLU A 89 2.33 -26.05 -8.30
C GLU A 89 3.21 -26.40 -7.07
N ASP A 90 4.10 -25.50 -6.68
CA ASP A 90 5.02 -25.65 -5.56
C ASP A 90 4.56 -24.94 -4.27
N VAL A 91 3.32 -24.45 -4.24
CA VAL A 91 2.73 -23.77 -3.07
C VAL A 91 1.51 -24.54 -2.56
N THR A 92 1.51 -24.85 -1.27
CA THR A 92 0.32 -25.25 -0.52
C THR A 92 -0.09 -24.09 0.38
N LEU A 93 -1.33 -23.62 0.29
CA LEU A 93 -1.86 -22.59 1.17
C LEU A 93 -2.63 -23.24 2.34
N ASP A 94 -2.12 -23.08 3.57
CA ASP A 94 -2.84 -23.42 4.82
C ASP A 94 -3.49 -22.14 5.35
N ALA A 95 -4.68 -21.82 4.81
CA ALA A 95 -5.45 -20.66 5.23
C ALA A 95 -6.33 -21.02 6.42
N VAL A 96 -6.16 -20.29 7.52
CA VAL A 96 -7.06 -20.40 8.68
C VAL A 96 -8.36 -19.64 8.42
N GLU A 97 -9.41 -19.95 9.17
CA GLU A 97 -10.67 -19.24 9.08
C GLU A 97 -10.51 -17.78 9.54
N GLY A 98 -11.11 -16.84 8.80
CA GLY A 98 -11.06 -15.41 9.14
C GLY A 98 -11.78 -15.13 10.46
N THR A 99 -11.24 -14.20 11.25
CA THR A 99 -11.83 -13.84 12.55
C THR A 99 -11.53 -12.39 12.92
N ASN A 100 -12.51 -11.73 13.51
CA ASN A 100 -12.38 -10.40 14.11
C ASN A 100 -12.11 -10.47 15.64
N ASP A 101 -11.88 -11.67 16.17
CA ASP A 101 -11.41 -11.88 17.55
C ASP A 101 -9.87 -12.00 17.57
N VAL A 102 -9.22 -11.05 18.23
CA VAL A 102 -7.75 -10.98 18.37
C VAL A 102 -7.18 -12.26 18.99
N ASN A 103 -7.81 -12.80 20.07
CA ASN A 103 -7.29 -13.98 20.75
C ASN A 103 -7.44 -15.24 19.89
N GLN A 104 -8.53 -15.33 19.13
CA GLN A 104 -8.72 -16.40 18.17
C GLN A 104 -7.67 -16.32 17.06
N GLN A 105 -7.41 -15.13 16.51
CA GLN A 105 -6.38 -14.95 15.47
C GLN A 105 -4.98 -15.32 16.01
N ILE A 106 -4.62 -14.92 17.24
CA ILE A 106 -3.38 -15.33 17.89
C ILE A 106 -3.28 -16.87 17.96
N SER A 107 -4.32 -17.55 18.45
CA SER A 107 -4.32 -19.01 18.58
C SER A 107 -4.21 -19.72 17.23
N GLN A 108 -4.82 -19.16 16.19
CA GLN A 108 -4.73 -19.68 14.83
C GLN A 108 -3.31 -19.56 14.27
N VAL A 109 -2.65 -18.41 14.45
CA VAL A 109 -1.25 -18.21 14.02
C VAL A 109 -0.31 -19.12 14.82
N GLU A 110 -0.49 -19.28 16.12
CA GLU A 110 0.28 -20.23 16.95
C GLU A 110 0.09 -21.68 16.46
N THR A 111 -1.08 -22.02 15.93
CA THR A 111 -1.33 -23.32 15.30
C THR A 111 -0.50 -23.48 14.02
N LEU A 112 -0.42 -22.44 13.16
CA LEU A 112 0.43 -22.46 11.98
C LEU A 112 1.92 -22.61 12.33
N ILE A 113 2.38 -21.92 13.38
CA ILE A 113 3.74 -22.05 13.93
C ILE A 113 3.99 -23.51 14.36
N SER A 114 3.05 -24.11 15.10
CA SER A 114 3.14 -25.49 15.58
C SER A 114 3.17 -26.52 14.46
N LYS A 115 2.46 -26.26 13.36
CA LYS A 115 2.50 -27.06 12.12
C LYS A 115 3.82 -26.92 11.35
N LYS A 116 4.67 -25.96 11.72
CA LYS A 116 5.95 -25.65 11.07
C LYS A 116 5.80 -25.37 9.57
N VAL A 117 4.85 -24.51 9.22
CA VAL A 117 4.73 -24.01 7.84
C VAL A 117 6.02 -23.28 7.44
N ASP A 118 6.34 -23.20 6.14
CA ASP A 118 7.61 -22.61 5.69
C ASP A 118 7.64 -21.09 5.84
N ILE A 119 6.47 -20.42 5.82
CA ILE A 119 6.30 -18.96 5.96
C ILE A 119 4.85 -18.65 6.31
N ILE A 120 4.58 -17.53 6.98
CA ILE A 120 3.22 -17.08 7.28
C ILE A 120 2.98 -15.70 6.67
N VAL A 121 1.84 -15.51 6.02
CA VAL A 121 1.29 -14.21 5.61
C VAL A 121 0.21 -13.84 6.60
N ILE A 122 0.34 -12.68 7.26
CA ILE A 122 -0.60 -12.21 8.28
C ILE A 122 -1.09 -10.82 7.91
N LEU A 123 -2.41 -10.69 7.70
CA LEU A 123 -3.12 -9.43 7.85
C LEU A 123 -3.72 -9.43 9.27
N PRO A 124 -3.14 -8.69 10.23
CA PRO A 124 -3.65 -8.73 11.59
C PRO A 124 -4.97 -7.97 11.72
N PHE A 125 -5.89 -8.45 12.54
CA PHE A 125 -7.07 -7.66 12.93
C PHE A 125 -6.62 -6.41 13.70
N ASP A 126 -5.68 -6.58 14.63
CA ASP A 126 -4.98 -5.51 15.35
C ASP A 126 -3.46 -5.77 15.30
N GLY A 127 -2.71 -4.89 14.63
CA GLY A 127 -1.27 -5.05 14.43
C GLY A 127 -0.49 -5.08 15.74
N LYS A 128 -0.86 -4.21 16.69
CA LYS A 128 -0.23 -4.14 18.00
C LYS A 128 -0.44 -5.42 18.80
N ALA A 129 -1.66 -5.90 18.85
CA ALA A 129 -2.00 -7.10 19.61
C ALA A 129 -1.33 -8.38 19.07
N LEU A 130 -1.13 -8.46 17.72
CA LEU A 130 -0.49 -9.61 17.11
C LEU A 130 1.03 -9.51 17.00
N THR A 131 1.64 -8.40 17.43
CA THR A 131 3.09 -8.18 17.31
C THR A 131 3.90 -9.29 17.96
N GLU A 132 3.59 -9.67 19.21
CA GLU A 132 4.29 -10.74 19.92
C GLU A 132 4.15 -12.11 19.23
N THR A 133 3.01 -12.37 18.61
CA THR A 133 2.78 -13.60 17.84
C THR A 133 3.62 -13.63 16.58
N GLY A 134 3.77 -12.49 15.90
CA GLY A 134 4.70 -12.33 14.78
C GLY A 134 6.15 -12.58 15.21
N ILE A 135 6.59 -12.02 16.35
CA ILE A 135 7.94 -12.25 16.91
C ILE A 135 8.15 -13.74 17.19
N LYS A 136 7.19 -14.42 17.84
CA LYS A 136 7.26 -15.87 18.09
C LYS A 136 7.44 -16.70 16.82
N ALA A 137 6.76 -16.34 15.72
CA ALA A 137 6.93 -17.00 14.44
C ALA A 137 8.36 -16.82 13.90
N MET A 138 8.86 -15.57 13.92
CA MET A 138 10.21 -15.23 13.48
C MET A 138 11.29 -15.94 14.32
N GLU A 139 11.14 -16.01 15.64
CA GLU A 139 12.04 -16.73 16.56
C GLU A 139 12.01 -18.25 16.34
N ALA A 140 10.86 -18.79 15.93
CA ALA A 140 10.73 -20.19 15.54
C ALA A 140 11.36 -20.51 14.17
N GLY A 141 11.96 -19.51 13.51
CA GLY A 141 12.58 -19.64 12.19
C GLY A 141 11.56 -19.66 11.05
N ILE A 142 10.31 -19.24 11.29
CA ILE A 142 9.25 -19.14 10.29
C ILE A 142 9.12 -17.67 9.92
N PRO A 143 9.58 -17.26 8.71
CA PRO A 143 9.46 -15.86 8.27
C PRO A 143 7.98 -15.43 8.23
N VAL A 144 7.75 -14.14 8.46
CA VAL A 144 6.41 -13.54 8.38
C VAL A 144 6.40 -12.46 7.31
N VAL A 145 5.41 -12.49 6.44
CA VAL A 145 5.01 -11.36 5.59
C VAL A 145 3.82 -10.68 6.27
N ASN A 146 4.03 -9.49 6.77
CA ASN A 146 2.96 -8.66 7.33
C ASN A 146 2.25 -7.95 6.20
N LEU A 147 0.95 -8.13 6.10
CA LEU A 147 0.09 -7.56 5.07
C LEU A 147 -0.77 -6.45 5.68
N ASP A 148 -0.77 -5.28 5.06
CA ASP A 148 -1.60 -4.11 5.37
C ASP A 148 -1.39 -3.54 6.78
N ARG A 149 -2.16 -3.95 7.78
CA ARG A 149 -2.08 -3.43 9.16
C ARG A 149 -0.75 -3.77 9.81
N VAL A 150 0.01 -2.72 10.21
CA VAL A 150 1.40 -2.82 10.62
C VAL A 150 1.54 -3.37 12.05
N PHE A 151 2.49 -4.26 12.28
CA PHE A 151 2.94 -4.63 13.63
C PHE A 151 3.71 -3.49 14.29
N ASP A 152 3.66 -3.37 15.62
CA ASP A 152 4.37 -2.33 16.39
C ASP A 152 5.89 -2.55 16.44
N SER A 153 6.39 -3.72 16.00
CA SER A 153 7.81 -4.04 16.00
C SER A 153 8.29 -4.56 14.65
N PRO A 154 9.41 -4.06 14.12
CA PRO A 154 10.01 -4.59 12.90
C PRO A 154 10.55 -6.02 13.07
N GLN A 155 10.67 -6.53 14.29
CA GLN A 155 11.09 -7.90 14.57
C GLN A 155 9.98 -8.93 14.32
N ALA A 156 8.72 -8.47 14.22
CA ALA A 156 7.57 -9.35 14.04
C ALA A 156 7.37 -9.82 12.59
N ALA A 157 8.10 -9.26 11.64
CA ALA A 157 7.99 -9.64 10.23
C ALA A 157 9.33 -9.54 9.49
N ARG A 158 9.52 -10.42 8.49
CA ARG A 158 10.63 -10.36 7.52
C ARG A 158 10.38 -9.29 6.47
N SER A 159 9.14 -9.09 6.09
CA SER A 159 8.73 -8.09 5.09
C SER A 159 7.32 -7.61 5.38
N TRP A 160 7.06 -6.34 5.11
CA TRP A 160 5.73 -5.74 5.12
C TRP A 160 5.33 -5.30 3.72
N ILE A 161 4.06 -5.47 3.36
CA ILE A 161 3.48 -4.91 2.15
C ILE A 161 2.10 -4.32 2.46
N GLY A 162 1.87 -3.09 2.07
CA GLY A 162 0.59 -2.39 2.27
C GLY A 162 0.49 -1.13 1.43
N GLY A 163 -0.64 -0.44 1.52
CA GLY A 163 -0.89 0.80 0.81
C GLY A 163 -0.30 2.02 1.52
N ASP A 164 -0.15 3.11 0.77
CA ASP A 164 0.20 4.44 1.29
C ASP A 164 -1.03 5.12 1.88
N ASN A 165 -1.29 4.90 3.16
CA ASN A 165 -2.45 5.47 3.84
C ASN A 165 -2.38 7.00 3.94
N TYR A 166 -1.21 7.55 4.27
CA TYR A 166 -1.04 9.01 4.28
C TYR A 166 -1.24 9.59 2.88
N GLY A 167 -0.63 8.99 1.85
CA GLY A 167 -0.80 9.38 0.45
C GLY A 167 -2.24 9.29 -0.04
N MET A 168 -2.99 8.28 0.42
CA MET A 168 -4.43 8.13 0.15
C MET A 168 -5.21 9.33 0.67
N GLY A 169 -5.03 9.69 1.94
CA GLY A 169 -5.66 10.88 2.53
C GLY A 169 -5.21 12.17 1.84
N ALA A 170 -3.92 12.28 1.55
CA ALA A 170 -3.38 13.44 0.87
C ALA A 170 -3.95 13.61 -0.55
N ALA A 171 -4.18 12.52 -1.29
CA ALA A 171 -4.80 12.57 -2.62
C ALA A 171 -6.27 13.01 -2.54
N ALA A 172 -7.05 12.47 -1.61
CA ALA A 172 -8.42 12.90 -1.35
C ALA A 172 -8.49 14.39 -0.98
N GLY A 173 -7.61 14.84 -0.07
CA GLY A 173 -7.57 16.24 0.37
C GLY A 173 -7.19 17.23 -0.74
N ARG A 174 -6.24 16.87 -1.59
CA ARG A 174 -5.89 17.68 -2.78
C ARG A 174 -7.07 17.78 -3.74
N TYR A 175 -7.70 16.67 -4.06
CA TYR A 175 -8.87 16.67 -4.96
C TYR A 175 -10.01 17.53 -4.40
N VAL A 176 -10.39 17.36 -3.13
CA VAL A 176 -11.41 18.19 -2.48
C VAL A 176 -11.03 19.67 -2.54
N ALA A 177 -9.78 20.01 -2.21
CA ALA A 177 -9.32 21.40 -2.23
C ALA A 177 -9.38 22.03 -3.64
N GLU A 178 -9.01 21.28 -4.68
CA GLU A 178 -9.09 21.71 -6.07
C GLU A 178 -10.55 21.94 -6.49
N GLN A 179 -11.46 21.02 -6.14
CA GLN A 179 -12.88 21.17 -6.44
C GLN A 179 -13.51 22.40 -5.73
N MET A 180 -13.17 22.61 -4.46
CA MET A 180 -13.69 23.78 -3.72
C MET A 180 -13.17 25.09 -4.30
N LYS A 181 -11.90 25.16 -4.68
CA LYS A 181 -11.33 26.33 -5.37
C LYS A 181 -11.97 26.57 -6.73
N ALA A 182 -12.18 25.53 -7.53
CA ALA A 182 -12.83 25.63 -8.83
C ALA A 182 -14.29 26.13 -8.73
N LYS A 183 -15.00 25.76 -7.66
CA LYS A 183 -16.35 26.24 -7.36
C LYS A 183 -16.37 27.64 -6.71
N GLY A 184 -15.21 28.23 -6.42
CA GLY A 184 -15.11 29.56 -5.76
C GLY A 184 -15.54 29.56 -4.29
N VAL A 185 -15.55 28.40 -3.61
CA VAL A 185 -15.92 28.28 -2.21
C VAL A 185 -14.72 28.61 -1.32
N SER A 186 -14.76 29.75 -0.65
CA SER A 186 -13.63 30.24 0.16
C SER A 186 -13.56 29.65 1.57
N ASN A 187 -14.69 29.22 2.12
CA ASN A 187 -14.79 28.63 3.46
C ASN A 187 -15.68 27.38 3.40
N PRO A 188 -15.19 26.27 2.78
CA PRO A 188 -15.99 25.07 2.63
C PRO A 188 -16.22 24.36 3.97
N VAL A 189 -17.40 23.79 4.15
CA VAL A 189 -17.71 22.82 5.19
C VAL A 189 -17.33 21.44 4.67
N ILE A 190 -16.23 20.90 5.16
CA ILE A 190 -15.68 19.61 4.72
C ILE A 190 -15.91 18.58 5.81
N ALA A 191 -16.53 17.47 5.45
CA ALA A 191 -16.80 16.34 6.34
C ALA A 191 -15.86 15.16 6.02
N GLU A 192 -15.58 14.36 7.04
CA GLU A 192 -14.79 13.13 6.95
C GLU A 192 -15.52 11.99 7.67
N VAL A 193 -15.73 10.87 6.97
CA VAL A 193 -16.21 9.61 7.54
C VAL A 193 -15.03 8.66 7.56
N GLN A 194 -14.44 8.51 8.74
CA GLN A 194 -13.31 7.62 8.98
C GLN A 194 -13.76 6.15 9.01
N GLY A 195 -12.79 5.22 8.92
CA GLY A 195 -12.99 3.85 9.36
C GLY A 195 -12.75 3.70 10.87
N ILE A 196 -12.26 2.54 11.30
CA ILE A 196 -11.95 2.22 12.71
C ILE A 196 -10.91 3.20 13.23
N ALA A 197 -11.31 4.14 14.10
CA ALA A 197 -10.50 5.27 14.51
C ALA A 197 -9.18 4.88 15.24
N ALA A 198 -9.18 3.74 15.94
CA ALA A 198 -8.01 3.26 16.70
C ALA A 198 -6.88 2.74 15.81
N LEU A 199 -7.14 2.41 14.55
CA LEU A 199 -6.14 1.86 13.65
C LEU A 199 -5.16 2.93 13.16
N PRO A 200 -3.84 2.66 13.16
CA PRO A 200 -2.84 3.58 12.61
C PRO A 200 -3.14 4.02 11.18
N LEU A 201 -3.59 3.09 10.32
CA LEU A 201 -3.95 3.40 8.93
C LEU A 201 -5.05 4.47 8.82
N THR A 202 -6.06 4.46 9.71
CA THR A 202 -7.13 5.46 9.75
C THR A 202 -6.57 6.82 10.15
N GLN A 203 -5.68 6.84 11.14
CA GLN A 203 -5.02 8.07 11.62
C GLN A 203 -4.12 8.68 10.53
N GLU A 204 -3.36 7.85 9.82
CA GLU A 204 -2.51 8.29 8.69
C GLU A 204 -3.34 8.87 7.55
N ARG A 205 -4.46 8.22 7.18
CA ARG A 205 -5.42 8.73 6.20
C ARG A 205 -5.93 10.11 6.58
N SER A 206 -6.45 10.26 7.80
CA SER A 206 -6.94 11.54 8.32
C SER A 206 -5.86 12.61 8.36
N GLN A 207 -4.62 12.24 8.75
CA GLN A 207 -3.50 13.19 8.78
C GLN A 207 -3.18 13.69 7.37
N GLY A 208 -3.06 12.81 6.37
CA GLY A 208 -2.79 13.19 4.99
C GLY A 208 -3.88 14.09 4.41
N PHE A 209 -5.15 13.80 4.71
CA PHE A 209 -6.30 14.60 4.33
C PHE A 209 -6.25 16.01 4.93
N ALA A 210 -6.08 16.08 6.25
CA ALA A 210 -6.01 17.34 6.97
C ALA A 210 -4.82 18.21 6.51
N ASP A 211 -3.64 17.64 6.30
CA ASP A 211 -2.45 18.36 5.86
C ASP A 211 -2.63 18.94 4.45
N SER A 212 -3.24 18.18 3.54
CA SER A 212 -3.51 18.65 2.17
C SER A 212 -4.55 19.77 2.15
N LEU A 213 -5.61 19.67 2.94
CA LEU A 213 -6.60 20.74 3.11
C LEU A 213 -5.97 21.99 3.70
N LYS A 214 -5.14 21.85 4.75
CA LYS A 214 -4.43 22.93 5.40
C LYS A 214 -3.49 23.68 4.45
N ALA A 215 -2.77 22.94 3.61
CA ALA A 215 -1.91 23.53 2.57
C ALA A 215 -2.72 24.36 1.55
N ALA A 216 -3.99 24.03 1.35
CA ALA A 216 -4.91 24.78 0.49
C ALA A 216 -5.64 25.95 1.19
N GLY A 217 -5.46 26.11 2.52
CA GLY A 217 -6.13 27.09 3.36
C GLY A 217 -7.49 26.62 3.90
N PHE A 218 -7.79 25.32 3.84
CA PHE A 218 -9.03 24.71 4.32
C PHE A 218 -8.79 23.83 5.56
N LYS A 219 -9.85 23.27 6.11
CA LYS A 219 -9.79 22.35 7.25
C LYS A 219 -10.97 21.37 7.22
N VAL A 220 -10.82 20.25 7.89
CA VAL A 220 -11.94 19.37 8.22
C VAL A 220 -12.84 20.09 9.22
N SER A 221 -14.15 20.13 8.94
CA SER A 221 -15.17 20.79 9.75
C SER A 221 -15.92 19.80 10.64
N ASN A 222 -16.18 18.61 10.13
CA ASN A 222 -16.90 17.54 10.81
C ASN A 222 -16.17 16.21 10.57
N GLN A 223 -16.06 15.39 11.61
CA GLN A 223 -15.42 14.09 11.52
C GLN A 223 -16.23 13.09 12.35
N VAL A 224 -16.52 11.95 11.76
CA VAL A 224 -17.17 10.81 12.42
C VAL A 224 -16.42 9.51 12.05
N SER A 225 -16.53 8.50 12.91
CA SER A 225 -15.87 7.21 12.70
C SER A 225 -16.89 6.11 12.53
N ALA A 226 -16.64 5.22 11.58
CA ALA A 226 -17.38 4.00 11.30
C ALA A 226 -16.45 2.78 11.48
N GLU A 227 -16.88 1.59 11.03
CA GLU A 227 -16.20 0.32 11.24
C GLU A 227 -15.82 -0.38 9.92
N PHE A 228 -15.73 0.36 8.82
CA PHE A 228 -15.56 -0.14 7.45
C PHE A 228 -16.73 -0.98 6.91
N THR A 229 -17.84 -1.06 7.62
CA THR A 229 -19.03 -1.81 7.20
C THR A 229 -20.13 -0.89 6.67
N VAL A 230 -20.99 -1.44 5.80
CA VAL A 230 -22.15 -0.71 5.22
C VAL A 230 -23.05 -0.14 6.32
N GLU A 231 -23.40 -0.97 7.33
CA GLU A 231 -24.31 -0.58 8.42
C GLU A 231 -23.75 0.59 9.23
N SER A 232 -22.47 0.50 9.63
CA SER A 232 -21.84 1.58 10.40
C SER A 232 -21.71 2.86 9.59
N GLY A 233 -21.36 2.77 8.29
CA GLY A 233 -21.31 3.89 7.37
C GLY A 233 -22.64 4.62 7.26
N GLN A 234 -23.73 3.89 7.08
CA GLN A 234 -25.09 4.46 7.02
C GLN A 234 -25.47 5.15 8.34
N GLN A 235 -25.26 4.48 9.46
CA GLN A 235 -25.65 5.01 10.78
C GLN A 235 -24.92 6.30 11.12
N VAL A 236 -23.58 6.34 11.00
CA VAL A 236 -22.81 7.53 11.37
C VAL A 236 -23.06 8.70 10.41
N THR A 237 -23.28 8.41 9.12
CA THR A 237 -23.57 9.42 8.11
C THR A 237 -24.96 10.03 8.32
N ALA A 238 -25.97 9.24 8.62
CA ALA A 238 -27.31 9.76 8.96
C ALA A 238 -27.24 10.77 10.13
N ASN A 239 -26.48 10.44 11.18
CA ASN A 239 -26.25 11.34 12.33
C ASN A 239 -25.45 12.59 11.92
N LEU A 240 -24.42 12.44 11.09
CA LEU A 240 -23.63 13.56 10.58
C LEU A 240 -24.48 14.55 9.77
N LEU A 241 -25.32 14.04 8.87
CA LEU A 241 -26.19 14.89 8.03
C LEU A 241 -27.23 15.66 8.85
N GLN A 242 -27.73 15.08 9.96
CA GLN A 242 -28.60 15.79 10.90
C GLN A 242 -27.86 16.88 11.67
N ALA A 243 -26.62 16.63 12.08
CA ALA A 243 -25.82 17.59 12.84
C ALA A 243 -25.20 18.69 11.96
N ALA A 244 -24.95 18.40 10.67
CA ALA A 244 -24.35 19.32 9.72
C ALA A 244 -25.35 19.72 8.60
N PRO A 245 -26.13 20.80 8.78
CA PRO A 245 -27.14 21.23 7.81
C PRO A 245 -26.54 21.67 6.47
N LYS A 246 -25.24 21.95 6.43
CA LYS A 246 -24.49 22.26 5.23
C LYS A 246 -23.20 21.44 5.18
N ILE A 247 -22.94 20.83 4.02
CA ILE A 247 -21.66 20.19 3.67
C ILE A 247 -21.34 20.63 2.24
N ASP A 248 -20.09 20.92 1.93
CA ASP A 248 -19.62 21.26 0.57
C ASP A 248 -18.82 20.09 -0.05
N ALA A 249 -18.16 19.28 0.78
CA ALA A 249 -17.46 18.06 0.38
C ALA A 249 -17.42 17.05 1.53
N LEU A 250 -17.44 15.77 1.19
CA LEU A 250 -17.30 14.66 2.11
C LEU A 250 -16.25 13.70 1.59
N TRP A 251 -15.31 13.28 2.44
CA TRP A 251 -14.43 12.14 2.16
C TRP A 251 -14.80 10.97 3.06
N ASN A 252 -14.97 9.81 2.45
CA ASN A 252 -15.22 8.53 3.11
C ASN A 252 -14.01 7.61 2.86
N HIS A 253 -13.49 7.00 3.94
CA HIS A 253 -12.23 6.26 3.91
C HIS A 253 -12.28 4.93 3.17
N ASP A 254 -13.48 4.39 2.91
CA ASP A 254 -13.65 3.04 2.37
C ASP A 254 -14.93 2.91 1.53
N ASP A 255 -14.86 2.26 0.38
CA ASP A 255 -15.98 2.17 -0.57
C ASP A 255 -17.05 1.18 -0.12
N ASP A 256 -16.71 0.12 0.64
CA ASP A 256 -17.72 -0.79 1.21
C ASP A 256 -18.58 -0.04 2.23
N GLN A 257 -17.95 0.64 3.17
CA GLN A 257 -18.60 1.59 4.08
C GLN A 257 -19.37 2.67 3.30
N GLY A 258 -18.80 3.09 2.16
CA GLY A 258 -19.35 4.09 1.25
C GLY A 258 -20.72 3.74 0.67
N VAL A 259 -21.04 2.46 0.55
CA VAL A 259 -22.39 2.01 0.16
C VAL A 259 -23.42 2.51 1.17
N GLY A 260 -23.14 2.35 2.47
CA GLY A 260 -23.99 2.86 3.54
C GLY A 260 -24.02 4.38 3.62
N VAL A 261 -22.86 5.02 3.39
CA VAL A 261 -22.74 6.49 3.35
C VAL A 261 -23.65 7.06 2.24
N LEU A 262 -23.59 6.50 1.04
CA LEU A 262 -24.43 6.91 -0.10
C LEU A 262 -25.92 6.66 0.19
N ALA A 263 -26.28 5.53 0.80
CA ALA A 263 -27.65 5.25 1.19
C ALA A 263 -28.21 6.31 2.18
N ALA A 264 -27.42 6.69 3.19
CA ALA A 264 -27.83 7.75 4.14
C ALA A 264 -27.97 9.13 3.47
N ILE A 265 -27.12 9.43 2.49
CA ILE A 265 -27.17 10.68 1.70
C ILE A 265 -28.45 10.72 0.87
N ASP A 266 -28.78 9.62 0.19
CA ASP A 266 -29.98 9.48 -0.64
C ASP A 266 -31.26 9.56 0.19
N GLU A 267 -31.33 8.83 1.32
CA GLU A 267 -32.44 8.89 2.28
C GLU A 267 -32.69 10.30 2.84
N ALA A 268 -31.60 11.06 3.04
CA ALA A 268 -31.69 12.47 3.50
C ALA A 268 -32.01 13.46 2.39
N GLY A 269 -32.03 13.02 1.13
CA GLY A 269 -32.25 13.86 -0.05
C GLY A 269 -31.20 14.95 -0.22
N ARG A 270 -29.93 14.64 0.11
CA ARG A 270 -28.81 15.58 0.10
C ARG A 270 -27.92 15.35 -1.14
N ASP A 271 -27.88 16.32 -2.04
CA ASP A 271 -27.10 16.26 -3.29
C ASP A 271 -26.23 17.52 -3.55
N GLU A 272 -26.17 18.43 -2.58
CA GLU A 272 -25.53 19.73 -2.74
C GLU A 272 -23.99 19.69 -2.62
N PHE A 273 -23.39 18.58 -2.27
CA PHE A 273 -21.96 18.42 -2.06
C PHE A 273 -21.33 17.35 -2.97
N ILE A 274 -20.01 17.28 -3.00
CA ILE A 274 -19.28 16.19 -3.62
C ILE A 274 -18.81 15.19 -2.58
N MET A 275 -18.80 13.90 -2.94
CA MET A 275 -18.19 12.83 -2.14
C MET A 275 -16.94 12.28 -2.85
N VAL A 276 -15.93 11.97 -2.04
CA VAL A 276 -14.76 11.17 -2.42
C VAL A 276 -14.82 9.85 -1.67
N GLY A 277 -14.66 8.74 -2.36
CA GLY A 277 -14.59 7.41 -1.77
C GLY A 277 -13.15 6.98 -1.46
N GLY A 278 -12.98 5.73 -1.08
CA GLY A 278 -11.69 5.10 -0.78
C GLY A 278 -11.71 3.61 -1.05
N ALA A 279 -10.57 3.07 -1.43
CA ALA A 279 -10.26 1.70 -1.80
C ALA A 279 -10.43 1.35 -3.29
N GLY A 280 -11.35 1.94 -4.03
CA GLY A 280 -11.48 1.71 -5.47
C GLY A 280 -12.30 0.48 -5.82
N SER A 281 -13.50 0.33 -5.23
CA SER A 281 -14.41 -0.74 -5.57
C SER A 281 -15.10 -0.51 -6.92
N LYS A 282 -15.56 -1.61 -7.50
CA LYS A 282 -16.17 -1.60 -8.83
C LYS A 282 -17.47 -0.80 -8.88
N ASN A 283 -18.37 -0.99 -7.91
CA ASN A 283 -19.64 -0.27 -7.83
C ASN A 283 -19.42 1.25 -7.67
N VAL A 284 -18.42 1.67 -6.88
CA VAL A 284 -18.07 3.10 -6.75
C VAL A 284 -17.45 3.63 -8.06
N MET A 285 -16.58 2.89 -8.71
CA MET A 285 -16.03 3.29 -10.00
C MET A 285 -17.12 3.37 -11.08
N ASP A 286 -18.07 2.43 -11.10
CA ASP A 286 -19.22 2.48 -12.01
C ASP A 286 -20.11 3.72 -11.74
N ALA A 287 -20.34 4.09 -10.47
CA ALA A 287 -21.07 5.31 -10.11
C ALA A 287 -20.32 6.59 -10.51
N ILE A 288 -19.00 6.63 -10.35
CA ILE A 288 -18.14 7.74 -10.82
C ILE A 288 -18.24 7.88 -12.34
N LYS A 289 -18.23 6.76 -13.06
CA LYS A 289 -18.36 6.74 -14.54
C LYS A 289 -19.72 7.24 -14.99
N ALA A 290 -20.80 6.82 -14.31
CA ALA A 290 -22.17 7.26 -14.59
C ALA A 290 -22.38 8.74 -14.28
N ASP A 291 -21.68 9.28 -13.26
CA ASP A 291 -21.72 10.68 -12.81
C ASP A 291 -23.13 11.18 -12.41
N ASP A 292 -23.95 10.29 -11.90
CA ASP A 292 -25.34 10.54 -11.52
C ASP A 292 -25.59 10.61 -10.00
N THR A 293 -24.52 10.49 -9.20
CA THR A 293 -24.57 10.60 -7.74
C THR A 293 -23.62 11.71 -7.22
N VAL A 294 -23.57 11.90 -5.90
CA VAL A 294 -22.64 12.84 -5.26
C VAL A 294 -21.20 12.37 -5.30
N ILE A 295 -20.93 11.06 -5.51
CA ILE A 295 -19.58 10.53 -5.57
C ILE A 295 -18.90 10.90 -6.88
N LYS A 296 -17.76 11.58 -6.80
CA LYS A 296 -17.06 12.12 -7.97
C LYS A 296 -15.64 11.56 -8.14
N ALA A 297 -15.12 10.94 -7.10
CA ALA A 297 -13.82 10.31 -7.11
C ALA A 297 -13.73 9.21 -6.05
N THR A 298 -12.79 8.27 -6.22
CA THR A 298 -12.31 7.38 -5.17
C THR A 298 -10.79 7.34 -5.19
N VAL A 299 -10.16 6.99 -4.07
CA VAL A 299 -8.71 6.80 -4.00
C VAL A 299 -8.42 5.31 -3.88
N THR A 300 -7.58 4.77 -4.78
CA THR A 300 -7.29 3.34 -4.83
C THR A 300 -6.54 2.85 -3.59
N TYR A 301 -6.92 1.66 -3.12
CA TYR A 301 -6.23 0.89 -2.08
C TYR A 301 -6.42 -0.61 -2.40
N PRO A 302 -5.63 -1.17 -3.34
CA PRO A 302 -5.99 -2.39 -4.03
C PRO A 302 -5.83 -3.64 -3.16
N PRO A 303 -6.85 -4.50 -3.00
CA PRO A 303 -6.74 -5.77 -2.28
C PRO A 303 -5.86 -6.80 -3.00
N SER A 304 -5.46 -6.55 -4.25
CA SER A 304 -4.44 -7.33 -4.96
C SER A 304 -3.07 -7.35 -4.27
N MET A 305 -2.85 -6.49 -3.26
CA MET A 305 -1.68 -6.57 -2.38
C MET A 305 -1.53 -7.95 -1.72
N ALA A 306 -2.64 -8.68 -1.51
CA ALA A 306 -2.60 -10.04 -1.00
C ALA A 306 -1.95 -11.03 -2.00
N SER A 307 -2.22 -10.90 -3.30
CA SER A 307 -1.50 -11.65 -4.34
C SER A 307 -0.01 -11.36 -4.30
N SER A 308 0.37 -10.10 -4.13
CA SER A 308 1.77 -9.69 -4.00
C SER A 308 2.40 -10.26 -2.72
N ALA A 309 1.68 -10.28 -1.59
CA ALA A 309 2.15 -10.89 -0.35
C ALA A 309 2.42 -12.40 -0.51
N ILE A 310 1.58 -13.15 -1.21
CA ILE A 310 1.80 -14.56 -1.52
C ILE A 310 3.03 -14.76 -2.42
N LYS A 311 3.22 -13.89 -3.43
CA LYS A 311 4.44 -13.92 -4.27
C LYS A 311 5.69 -13.67 -3.44
N LEU A 312 5.69 -12.64 -2.59
CA LEU A 312 6.81 -12.33 -1.69
C LEU A 312 7.09 -13.49 -0.72
N ALA A 313 6.03 -14.06 -0.13
CA ALA A 313 6.17 -15.23 0.74
C ALA A 313 6.83 -16.40 0.01
N ARG A 314 6.41 -16.70 -1.21
CA ARG A 314 7.02 -17.76 -2.02
C ARG A 314 8.50 -17.49 -2.30
N LEU A 315 8.85 -16.25 -2.68
CA LEU A 315 10.25 -15.89 -2.93
C LEU A 315 11.11 -16.04 -1.66
N ILE A 316 10.65 -15.51 -0.53
CA ILE A 316 11.35 -15.58 0.76
C ILE A 316 11.56 -17.05 1.18
N ALA A 317 10.51 -17.88 1.18
CA ALA A 317 10.58 -19.29 1.59
C ALA A 317 11.46 -20.14 0.69
N GLN A 318 11.61 -19.75 -0.60
CA GLN A 318 12.47 -20.43 -1.55
C GLN A 318 13.89 -19.84 -1.66
N GLY A 319 14.20 -18.77 -0.90
CA GLY A 319 15.49 -18.09 -0.95
C GLY A 319 15.76 -17.40 -2.29
N LYS A 320 14.71 -16.90 -2.96
CA LYS A 320 14.78 -16.17 -4.23
C LYS A 320 14.64 -14.68 -3.99
N GLY A 321 15.33 -13.86 -4.81
CA GLY A 321 15.14 -12.42 -4.88
C GLY A 321 14.02 -12.02 -5.85
N MET A 322 13.74 -10.73 -5.93
CA MET A 322 12.85 -10.17 -6.95
C MET A 322 13.64 -10.04 -8.26
N SER A 323 13.17 -10.64 -9.36
CA SER A 323 13.92 -10.71 -10.63
C SER A 323 14.19 -9.35 -11.27
N ASP A 324 13.35 -8.35 -10.97
CA ASP A 324 13.47 -7.00 -11.53
C ASP A 324 14.31 -6.05 -10.67
N LEU A 325 14.83 -6.54 -9.53
CA LEU A 325 15.75 -5.83 -8.67
C LEU A 325 17.14 -6.47 -8.71
N VAL A 326 18.16 -5.66 -8.47
CA VAL A 326 19.56 -6.11 -8.38
C VAL A 326 19.82 -6.86 -7.07
N GLU A 327 19.07 -6.53 -6.03
CA GLU A 327 19.19 -7.11 -4.70
C GLU A 327 18.76 -8.58 -4.70
N VAL A 328 19.54 -9.39 -3.99
CA VAL A 328 19.26 -10.85 -3.85
C VAL A 328 18.08 -11.09 -2.90
N ASP A 329 17.88 -10.18 -1.95
CA ASP A 329 16.85 -10.30 -0.92
C ASP A 329 15.60 -9.49 -1.25
N VAL A 330 14.43 -10.04 -0.89
CA VAL A 330 13.17 -9.30 -0.89
C VAL A 330 13.26 -8.12 0.10
N PRO A 331 12.84 -6.90 -0.29
CA PRO A 331 12.81 -5.74 0.59
C PRO A 331 12.04 -6.01 1.89
N ASN A 332 12.44 -5.34 2.96
CA ASN A 332 11.74 -5.44 4.24
C ASN A 332 10.43 -4.64 4.31
N SER A 333 10.20 -3.74 3.35
CA SER A 333 8.97 -2.95 3.25
C SER A 333 8.68 -2.59 1.80
N ILE A 334 7.41 -2.72 1.40
CA ILE A 334 6.89 -2.34 0.09
C ILE A 334 5.62 -1.53 0.30
N THR A 335 5.66 -0.25 -0.04
CA THR A 335 4.51 0.64 0.01
C THR A 335 3.91 0.80 -1.38
N LEU A 336 2.63 0.46 -1.52
CA LEU A 336 1.90 0.60 -2.77
C LEU A 336 1.27 1.98 -2.86
N ALA A 337 1.58 2.70 -3.93
CA ALA A 337 1.04 4.04 -4.15
C ALA A 337 -0.48 4.01 -4.37
N SER A 338 -1.15 5.04 -3.85
CA SER A 338 -2.58 5.29 -4.08
C SER A 338 -2.76 6.27 -5.25
N ALA A 339 -3.81 6.07 -6.05
CA ALA A 339 -4.19 6.93 -7.15
C ALA A 339 -5.60 7.49 -6.95
N ILE A 340 -5.82 8.75 -7.34
CA ILE A 340 -7.17 9.31 -7.42
C ILE A 340 -7.82 8.86 -8.74
N VAL A 341 -9.01 8.27 -8.62
CA VAL A 341 -9.82 7.83 -9.76
C VAL A 341 -11.00 8.79 -9.88
N THR A 342 -11.16 9.36 -11.05
CA THR A 342 -12.23 10.30 -11.41
C THR A 342 -12.90 9.83 -12.70
N LYS A 343 -13.93 10.53 -13.15
CA LYS A 343 -14.61 10.21 -14.41
C LYS A 343 -13.65 10.19 -15.62
N GLU A 344 -12.59 10.99 -15.58
CA GLU A 344 -11.66 11.15 -16.70
C GLU A 344 -10.73 9.94 -16.87
N ASN A 345 -10.47 9.17 -15.80
CA ASN A 345 -9.52 8.06 -15.83
C ASN A 345 -10.08 6.72 -15.30
N VAL A 346 -11.36 6.67 -14.97
CA VAL A 346 -11.98 5.47 -14.35
C VAL A 346 -11.86 4.22 -15.22
N ASP A 347 -11.87 4.36 -16.54
CA ASP A 347 -11.76 3.24 -17.47
C ASP A 347 -10.39 2.53 -17.39
N ASP A 348 -9.35 3.24 -16.96
CA ASP A 348 -8.01 2.66 -16.77
C ASP A 348 -7.95 1.81 -15.49
N TYR A 349 -8.78 2.11 -14.48
CA TYR A 349 -8.78 1.46 -13.16
C TYR A 349 -9.86 0.39 -12.99
N LEU A 350 -10.99 0.47 -13.70
CA LEU A 350 -12.07 -0.52 -13.65
C LEU A 350 -11.60 -1.98 -13.77
N PRO A 351 -10.61 -2.32 -14.64
CA PRO A 351 -10.13 -3.71 -14.74
C PRO A 351 -9.45 -4.26 -13.48
N THR A 352 -9.06 -3.38 -12.55
CA THR A 352 -8.39 -3.73 -11.29
C THR A 352 -9.27 -3.54 -10.06
N ALA A 353 -10.50 -3.07 -10.26
CA ALA A 353 -11.47 -2.84 -9.20
C ALA A 353 -11.92 -4.18 -8.56
N PHE A 354 -12.23 -4.14 -7.28
CA PHE A 354 -12.78 -5.28 -6.56
C PHE A 354 -14.30 -5.13 -6.37
N GLU A 355 -14.99 -6.25 -6.21
CA GLU A 355 -16.41 -6.25 -5.89
C GLU A 355 -16.61 -5.93 -4.39
N SER A 356 -17.52 -4.99 -4.07
CA SER A 356 -17.91 -4.63 -2.70
C SER A 356 -19.34 -5.01 -2.39
#